data_d7171cef61dde02839843c7c82986faa
#
_entry.id   d7171cef61dde02839843c7c82986faa
#
_cell.length_a   1.000
_cell.length_b   1.000
_cell.length_c   1.000
_cell.angle_alpha   90.00
_cell.angle_beta   90.00
_cell.angle_gamma   90.00
#
_symmetry.space_group_name_H-M   'P 1'
#
loop_
_entity.id
_entity.type
_entity.pdbx_description
1 polymer ?
#
loop_
_entity_poly.entity_id
_entity_poly.type
_entity_poly.pdbx_seq_one_letter_code
_entity_poly.pdbx_strand_id
1 'polypeptide(L)'
;ACALTDPFARAESAKTPTADSHQQRSRLSHDAASRTRWNTSWDDRDETTDVTRIIWLVRHGQATEEKRGEDDGTRRLTNLGRAQAEATARRLGELLRGRRVHKMTHSTMARAEETANIIARFAFPSVRRESSHLLREGAPPRPEPDTWRQSEETHAEDAPRLESAFRSVFHRASTSEDRDRATASEERDRERHDIVVCHANVIRYFVLRALQLPPDAWLRLGLYNASVTRVEIRPDGGVSVRCLGDAGHLSPDQLTHN
;
A
#
# COMPACT_ATOMS: atom_id res chain seq x y z
N ALA A 1 49.25 -36.53 -13.15
CA ALA A 1 48.01 -37.25 -12.98
C ALA A 1 47.50 -37.01 -11.55
N CYS A 2 46.57 -36.10 -11.41
CA CYS A 2 45.94 -35.82 -10.12
C CYS A 2 44.45 -36.16 -10.29
N ALA A 3 43.99 -37.15 -9.56
CA ALA A 3 42.62 -37.62 -9.58
C ALA A 3 41.80 -36.70 -8.67
N LEU A 4 40.77 -36.08 -9.21
CA LEU A 4 39.74 -35.35 -8.49
C LEU A 4 38.69 -36.34 -7.99
N THR A 5 38.56 -36.53 -6.69
CA THR A 5 37.49 -37.28 -6.04
C THR A 5 36.30 -36.40 -5.78
N ASP A 6 35.13 -36.83 -6.26
CA ASP A 6 33.83 -36.21 -6.09
C ASP A 6 33.28 -36.41 -4.66
N PRO A 7 32.86 -35.39 -3.89
CA PRO A 7 32.39 -35.55 -2.52
C PRO A 7 30.87 -35.68 -2.35
N PHE A 8 30.05 -35.88 -3.39
CA PHE A 8 28.57 -35.88 -3.28
C PHE A 8 27.88 -37.23 -3.54
N ALA A 9 28.44 -38.32 -3.10
CA ALA A 9 27.75 -39.63 -3.14
C ALA A 9 27.44 -40.11 -1.71
N ARG A 10 26.35 -39.62 -1.11
CA ARG A 10 25.64 -40.32 -0.03
C ARG A 10 24.18 -40.47 -0.41
N ALA A 11 23.79 -41.67 -0.79
CA ALA A 11 22.39 -42.05 -0.92
C ALA A 11 21.76 -42.14 0.48
N GLU A 12 20.84 -41.24 0.82
CA GLU A 12 19.94 -41.44 1.95
C GLU A 12 18.73 -42.26 1.52
N SER A 13 18.51 -43.35 2.22
CA SER A 13 17.37 -44.25 2.04
C SER A 13 16.08 -43.52 2.31
N ALA A 14 15.20 -43.42 1.31
CA ALA A 14 13.87 -42.84 1.42
C ALA A 14 13.04 -43.66 2.44
N LYS A 15 12.76 -43.07 3.59
CA LYS A 15 11.74 -43.57 4.53
C LYS A 15 10.36 -43.34 3.92
N THR A 16 9.59 -44.41 3.78
CA THR A 16 8.19 -44.38 3.36
C THR A 16 7.37 -43.50 4.31
N PRO A 17 6.57 -42.55 3.81
CA PRO A 17 5.78 -41.67 4.68
C PRO A 17 4.72 -42.48 5.42
N THR A 18 4.61 -42.30 6.72
CA THR A 18 3.55 -42.90 7.57
C THR A 18 2.18 -42.27 7.26
N ALA A 19 1.09 -43.01 7.51
CA ALA A 19 -0.29 -42.57 7.25
C ALA A 19 -0.63 -41.20 7.87
N ASP A 20 0.01 -40.80 8.96
CA ASP A 20 -0.13 -39.54 9.65
C ASP A 20 0.36 -38.34 8.80
N SER A 21 1.41 -38.54 7.98
CA SER A 21 1.95 -37.52 7.10
C SER A 21 1.01 -37.21 5.91
N HIS A 22 0.21 -38.15 5.47
CA HIS A 22 -0.81 -37.95 4.43
C HIS A 22 -2.01 -37.17 4.92
N GLN A 23 -2.42 -37.44 6.16
CA GLN A 23 -3.57 -36.72 6.77
C GLN A 23 -3.21 -35.26 7.10
N GLN A 24 -1.96 -35.00 7.49
CA GLN A 24 -1.47 -33.65 7.74
C GLN A 24 -1.26 -32.84 6.44
N ARG A 25 -0.79 -33.49 5.36
CA ARG A 25 -0.71 -32.86 4.01
C ARG A 25 -2.10 -32.58 3.43
N SER A 26 -3.09 -33.45 3.66
CA SER A 26 -4.46 -33.20 3.18
C SER A 26 -5.15 -32.06 3.94
N ARG A 27 -4.90 -31.92 5.24
CA ARG A 27 -5.40 -30.79 6.04
C ARG A 27 -4.77 -29.46 5.62
N LEU A 28 -3.46 -29.43 5.38
CA LEU A 28 -2.75 -28.24 4.88
C LEU A 28 -3.22 -27.85 3.46
N SER A 29 -3.57 -28.80 2.60
CA SER A 29 -4.08 -28.51 1.25
C SER A 29 -5.53 -28.01 1.28
N HIS A 30 -6.37 -28.49 2.21
CA HIS A 30 -7.74 -27.97 2.39
C HIS A 30 -7.76 -26.55 2.98
N ASP A 31 -6.93 -26.26 3.96
CA ASP A 31 -6.77 -24.92 4.51
C ASP A 31 -6.18 -23.92 3.49
N ALA A 32 -5.23 -24.34 2.67
CA ALA A 32 -4.67 -23.52 1.61
C ALA A 32 -5.69 -23.21 0.51
N ALA A 33 -6.52 -24.18 0.11
CA ALA A 33 -7.58 -23.97 -0.88
C ALA A 33 -8.71 -23.03 -0.38
N SER A 34 -9.00 -23.05 0.92
CA SER A 34 -9.96 -22.13 1.55
C SER A 34 -9.47 -20.69 1.59
N ARG A 35 -8.15 -20.47 1.68
CA ARG A 35 -7.53 -19.12 1.78
C ARG A 35 -7.35 -18.40 0.45
N THR A 36 -7.57 -19.05 -0.67
CA THR A 36 -7.33 -18.48 -2.02
C THR A 36 -8.60 -18.00 -2.72
N ARG A 37 -9.78 -18.18 -2.12
CA ARG A 37 -11.03 -17.75 -2.74
C ARG A 37 -11.24 -16.25 -2.53
N TRP A 38 -11.29 -15.51 -3.64
CA TRP A 38 -11.58 -14.08 -3.64
C TRP A 38 -12.97 -13.77 -3.08
N ASN A 39 -13.05 -12.87 -2.10
CA ASN A 39 -14.32 -12.33 -1.61
C ASN A 39 -14.65 -11.05 -2.39
N THR A 40 -15.67 -11.07 -3.23
CA THR A 40 -16.11 -9.91 -4.03
C THR A 40 -16.86 -8.86 -3.22
N SER A 41 -17.37 -9.22 -2.03
CA SER A 41 -18.13 -8.33 -1.12
C SER A 41 -17.27 -7.86 0.06
N TRP A 42 -15.97 -7.72 -0.14
CA TRP A 42 -15.00 -7.42 0.91
C TRP A 42 -15.11 -6.00 1.52
N ASP A 43 -15.81 -5.10 0.87
CA ASP A 43 -16.00 -3.70 1.30
C ASP A 43 -17.38 -3.43 1.91
N ASP A 44 -18.20 -4.49 2.10
CA ASP A 44 -19.54 -4.44 2.69
C ASP A 44 -20.47 -3.39 2.04
N ARG A 45 -20.30 -3.12 0.72
CA ARG A 45 -21.11 -2.17 -0.03
C ARG A 45 -22.10 -2.89 -0.95
N ASP A 46 -23.38 -2.58 -0.76
CA ASP A 46 -24.48 -3.15 -1.57
C ASP A 46 -24.70 -2.37 -2.87
N GLU A 47 -24.46 -1.06 -2.86
CA GLU A 47 -24.62 -0.21 -4.04
C GLU A 47 -23.34 -0.22 -4.90
N THR A 48 -23.46 -0.74 -6.11
CA THR A 48 -22.37 -0.73 -7.09
C THR A 48 -22.66 0.28 -8.20
N THR A 49 -21.65 1.05 -8.56
CA THR A 49 -21.64 1.90 -9.76
C THR A 49 -20.83 1.21 -10.85
N ASP A 50 -20.90 1.69 -12.09
CA ASP A 50 -20.05 1.24 -13.19
C ASP A 50 -18.67 1.90 -13.20
N VAL A 51 -18.29 2.55 -12.09
CA VAL A 51 -17.07 3.35 -11.92
C VAL A 51 -15.95 2.52 -11.31
N THR A 52 -14.80 2.50 -11.97
CA THR A 52 -13.54 1.97 -11.41
C THR A 52 -12.88 3.04 -10.54
N ARG A 53 -12.64 2.73 -9.26
CA ARG A 53 -11.81 3.59 -8.40
C ARG A 53 -10.34 3.30 -8.59
N ILE A 54 -9.56 4.36 -8.77
CA ILE A 54 -8.11 4.29 -8.88
C ILE A 54 -7.50 5.09 -7.72
N ILE A 55 -6.81 4.38 -6.84
CA ILE A 55 -6.18 4.94 -5.65
C ILE A 55 -4.67 5.03 -5.90
N TRP A 56 -4.14 6.23 -5.78
CA TRP A 56 -2.72 6.53 -5.87
C TRP A 56 -2.17 6.73 -4.47
N LEU A 57 -1.51 5.69 -3.92
CA LEU A 57 -0.85 5.76 -2.63
C LEU A 57 0.55 6.33 -2.83
N VAL A 58 0.89 7.35 -2.08
CA VAL A 58 2.20 8.02 -2.12
C VAL A 58 2.84 7.94 -0.75
N ARG A 59 4.03 7.36 -0.65
CA ARG A 59 4.84 7.48 0.56
C ARG A 59 5.39 8.90 0.66
N HIS A 60 5.41 9.49 1.85
CA HIS A 60 6.04 10.80 2.06
C HIS A 60 7.51 10.82 1.58
N GLY A 61 8.01 11.99 1.21
CA GLY A 61 9.42 12.21 0.89
C GLY A 61 10.34 11.97 2.11
N GLN A 62 11.65 11.92 1.90
CA GLN A 62 12.61 11.75 2.99
C GLN A 62 12.39 12.81 4.08
N ALA A 63 12.29 12.36 5.32
CA ALA A 63 12.14 13.22 6.49
C ALA A 63 13.42 13.30 7.31
N THR A 64 13.51 14.30 8.17
CA THR A 64 14.58 14.42 9.15
C THR A 64 14.65 13.18 10.03
N GLU A 65 15.83 12.87 10.55
CA GLU A 65 16.04 11.74 11.46
C GLU A 65 15.18 11.89 12.72
N GLU A 66 14.80 10.74 13.27
CA GLU A 66 14.12 10.69 14.55
C GLU A 66 15.10 11.05 15.66
N LYS A 67 14.72 11.99 16.51
CA LYS A 67 15.50 12.34 17.68
C LYS A 67 14.80 11.83 18.93
N ARG A 68 15.61 11.28 19.83
CA ARG A 68 15.10 10.73 21.08
C ARG A 68 14.31 11.78 21.87
N GLY A 69 13.02 11.45 22.14
CA GLY A 69 12.13 12.31 22.93
C GLY A 69 11.36 13.36 22.10
N GLU A 70 11.57 13.44 20.79
CA GLU A 70 10.71 14.23 19.88
C GLU A 70 9.50 13.40 19.43
N ASP A 71 8.35 14.07 19.22
CA ASP A 71 7.19 13.42 18.60
C ASP A 71 7.49 13.14 17.14
N ASP A 72 7.47 11.87 16.74
CA ASP A 72 7.66 11.44 15.35
C ASP A 72 6.73 12.16 14.36
N GLY A 73 5.55 12.56 14.83
CA GLY A 73 4.57 13.29 14.04
C GLY A 73 5.05 14.66 13.55
N THR A 74 6.03 15.27 14.22
CA THR A 74 6.56 16.61 13.92
C THR A 74 7.71 16.62 12.92
N ARG A 75 8.28 15.46 12.58
CA ARG A 75 9.40 15.33 11.64
C ARG A 75 9.02 15.86 10.26
N ARG A 76 9.79 16.82 9.75
CA ARG A 76 9.57 17.48 8.47
C ARG A 76 10.41 16.87 7.36
N LEU A 77 10.06 17.20 6.12
CA LEU A 77 10.88 16.82 4.97
C LEU A 77 12.27 17.47 5.02
N THR A 78 13.27 16.71 4.58
CA THR A 78 14.58 17.26 4.23
C THR A 78 14.49 18.03 2.91
N ASN A 79 15.56 18.73 2.52
CA ASN A 79 15.63 19.35 1.18
C ASN A 79 15.52 18.29 0.07
N LEU A 80 16.14 17.12 0.27
CA LEU A 80 15.99 15.97 -0.64
C LEU A 80 14.54 15.48 -0.68
N GLY A 81 13.87 15.35 0.49
CA GLY A 81 12.49 14.95 0.55
C GLY A 81 11.52 15.89 -0.18
N ARG A 82 11.81 17.21 -0.16
CA ARG A 82 11.03 18.19 -0.94
C ARG A 82 11.26 18.01 -2.43
N ALA A 83 12.52 17.81 -2.86
CA ALA A 83 12.83 17.53 -4.27
C ALA A 83 12.19 16.22 -4.75
N GLN A 84 12.17 15.17 -3.93
CA GLN A 84 11.45 13.92 -4.21
C GLN A 84 9.95 14.18 -4.39
N ALA A 85 9.33 14.93 -3.48
CA ALA A 85 7.90 15.26 -3.55
C ALA A 85 7.54 16.07 -4.82
N GLU A 86 8.42 16.99 -5.25
CA GLU A 86 8.26 17.71 -6.51
C GLU A 86 8.37 16.81 -7.74
N ALA A 87 9.32 15.86 -7.74
CA ALA A 87 9.45 14.88 -8.81
C ALA A 87 8.19 14.00 -8.89
N THR A 88 7.67 13.54 -7.74
CA THR A 88 6.43 12.79 -7.66
C THR A 88 5.23 13.62 -8.14
N ALA A 89 5.18 14.91 -7.83
CA ALA A 89 4.12 15.80 -8.31
C ALA A 89 4.13 15.87 -9.85
N ARG A 90 5.29 16.08 -10.47
CA ARG A 90 5.44 16.07 -11.94
C ARG A 90 4.98 14.74 -12.54
N ARG A 91 5.44 13.62 -11.95
CA ARG A 91 5.07 12.28 -12.41
C ARG A 91 3.56 12.03 -12.36
N LEU A 92 2.92 12.36 -11.25
CA LEU A 92 1.45 12.24 -11.11
C LEU A 92 0.72 13.19 -12.05
N GLY A 93 1.20 14.41 -12.24
CA GLY A 93 0.64 15.36 -13.20
C GLY A 93 0.69 14.85 -14.66
N GLU A 94 1.75 14.13 -15.02
CA GLU A 94 1.87 13.46 -16.33
C GLU A 94 0.90 12.28 -16.48
N LEU A 95 0.89 11.39 -15.48
CA LEU A 95 0.04 10.19 -15.48
C LEU A 95 -1.45 10.52 -15.47
N LEU A 96 -1.83 11.61 -14.82
CA LEU A 96 -3.21 12.06 -14.65
C LEU A 96 -3.59 13.25 -15.56
N ARG A 97 -2.80 13.49 -16.61
CA ARG A 97 -3.08 14.57 -17.55
C ARG A 97 -4.46 14.39 -18.20
N GLY A 98 -5.31 15.40 -18.05
CA GLY A 98 -6.69 15.37 -18.54
C GLY A 98 -7.63 14.49 -17.73
N ARG A 99 -7.21 13.99 -16.56
CA ARG A 99 -8.05 13.25 -15.61
C ARG A 99 -8.36 14.13 -14.40
N ARG A 100 -9.57 14.02 -13.86
CA ARG A 100 -9.94 14.70 -12.62
C ARG A 100 -9.46 13.88 -11.42
N VAL A 101 -8.67 14.51 -10.54
CA VAL A 101 -8.43 13.99 -9.18
C VAL A 101 -9.54 14.48 -8.28
N HIS A 102 -10.32 13.58 -7.70
CA HIS A 102 -11.50 13.91 -6.92
C HIS A 102 -11.14 14.38 -5.51
N LYS A 103 -10.17 13.69 -4.90
CA LYS A 103 -9.76 13.95 -3.53
C LYS A 103 -8.29 13.62 -3.32
N MET A 104 -7.62 14.37 -2.46
CA MET A 104 -6.33 14.04 -1.90
C MET A 104 -6.46 13.95 -0.38
N THR A 105 -6.26 12.76 0.17
CA THR A 105 -6.24 12.54 1.62
C THR A 105 -4.80 12.36 2.08
N HIS A 106 -4.42 12.95 3.20
CA HIS A 106 -3.07 12.80 3.73
C HIS A 106 -3.06 12.52 5.24
N SER A 107 -1.99 11.87 5.70
CA SER A 107 -1.70 11.71 7.12
C SER A 107 -1.53 13.07 7.80
N THR A 108 -1.89 13.17 9.08
CA THR A 108 -1.66 14.36 9.91
C THR A 108 -0.20 14.54 10.34
N MET A 109 0.71 13.61 10.00
CA MET A 109 2.14 13.75 10.30
C MET A 109 2.79 14.75 9.34
N ALA A 110 3.61 15.67 9.87
CA ALA A 110 4.15 16.82 9.15
C ALA A 110 4.83 16.47 7.82
N ARG A 111 5.60 15.38 7.75
CA ARG A 111 6.26 14.91 6.52
C ARG A 111 5.28 14.51 5.41
N ALA A 112 4.16 13.91 5.78
CA ALA A 112 3.13 13.51 4.82
C ALA A 112 2.28 14.71 4.37
N GLU A 113 1.93 15.58 5.29
CA GLU A 113 1.24 16.83 5.00
C GLU A 113 2.07 17.72 4.06
N GLU A 114 3.36 17.90 4.35
CA GLU A 114 4.28 18.68 3.52
C GLU A 114 4.41 18.07 2.10
N THR A 115 4.51 16.75 1.99
CA THR A 115 4.51 16.03 0.70
C THR A 115 3.22 16.29 -0.07
N ALA A 116 2.06 16.17 0.58
CA ALA A 116 0.76 16.40 -0.03
C ALA A 116 0.59 17.87 -0.50
N ASN A 117 1.07 18.82 0.30
CA ASN A 117 1.05 20.24 -0.05
C ASN A 117 1.89 20.55 -1.30
N ILE A 118 3.07 19.92 -1.42
CA ILE A 118 3.93 20.05 -2.60
C ILE A 118 3.23 19.45 -3.83
N ILE A 119 2.70 18.23 -3.74
CA ILE A 119 1.99 17.56 -4.84
C ILE A 119 0.78 18.41 -5.29
N ALA A 120 -0.03 18.88 -4.36
CA ALA A 120 -1.18 19.71 -4.69
C ALA A 120 -0.75 21.01 -5.39
N ARG A 121 0.23 21.71 -4.85
CA ARG A 121 0.73 22.98 -5.40
C ARG A 121 1.23 22.85 -6.84
N PHE A 122 1.97 21.80 -7.14
CA PHE A 122 2.65 21.64 -8.44
C PHE A 122 1.80 20.96 -9.50
N ALA A 123 0.88 20.06 -9.13
CA ALA A 123 0.14 19.25 -10.08
C ALA A 123 -1.39 19.39 -9.99
N PHE A 124 -1.93 19.63 -8.79
CA PHE A 124 -3.38 19.59 -8.56
C PHE A 124 -3.84 20.75 -7.66
N PRO A 125 -3.69 22.03 -8.09
CA PRO A 125 -3.94 23.20 -7.22
C PRO A 125 -5.40 23.33 -6.73
N SER A 126 -6.34 22.75 -7.49
CA SER A 126 -7.78 22.80 -7.16
C SER A 126 -8.29 21.52 -6.49
N VAL A 127 -7.41 20.54 -6.17
CA VAL A 127 -7.85 19.29 -5.55
C VAL A 127 -8.39 19.54 -4.13
N ARG A 128 -9.53 18.92 -3.81
CA ARG A 128 -10.03 18.86 -2.42
C ARG A 128 -9.04 18.08 -1.57
N ARG A 129 -8.57 18.68 -0.47
CA ARG A 129 -7.63 18.06 0.47
C ARG A 129 -8.26 17.80 1.80
N GLU A 130 -7.96 16.66 2.38
CA GLU A 130 -8.42 16.22 3.70
C GLU A 130 -7.27 15.61 4.48
N SER A 131 -7.13 15.94 5.75
CA SER A 131 -6.20 15.25 6.65
C SER A 131 -6.91 14.13 7.41
N SER A 132 -6.18 13.05 7.70
CA SER A 132 -6.70 11.94 8.49
C SER A 132 -5.65 11.41 9.45
N HIS A 133 -5.98 11.40 10.74
CA HIS A 133 -5.14 10.81 11.77
C HIS A 133 -5.06 9.28 11.64
N LEU A 134 -6.04 8.65 11.02
CA LEU A 134 -6.03 7.21 10.75
C LEU A 134 -4.85 6.79 9.85
N LEU A 135 -4.38 7.71 8.99
CA LEU A 135 -3.27 7.47 8.06
C LEU A 135 -1.88 7.70 8.69
N ARG A 136 -1.76 8.01 9.98
CA ARG A 136 -0.46 8.12 10.66
C ARG A 136 0.33 6.83 10.56
N GLU A 137 1.66 6.93 10.53
CA GLU A 137 2.52 5.74 10.58
C GLU A 137 2.22 4.92 11.84
N GLY A 138 2.47 3.63 11.77
CA GLY A 138 2.20 2.72 12.87
C GLY A 138 2.56 1.28 12.58
N ALA A 139 2.25 0.42 13.53
CA ALA A 139 2.50 -1.01 13.48
C ALA A 139 1.24 -1.76 13.02
N PRO A 140 1.19 -2.27 11.77
CA PRO A 140 0.20 -3.28 11.39
C PRO A 140 0.28 -4.51 12.29
N PRO A 141 -0.56 -5.55 12.11
CA PRO A 141 -0.39 -6.80 12.84
C PRO A 141 1.06 -7.29 12.82
N ARG A 142 1.48 -7.98 13.88
CA ARG A 142 2.85 -8.49 13.99
C ARG A 142 3.32 -9.13 12.68
N PRO A 143 4.47 -8.72 12.13
CA PRO A 143 4.92 -9.22 10.84
C PRO A 143 5.53 -10.63 10.97
N GLU A 144 5.46 -11.40 9.87
CA GLU A 144 6.17 -12.67 9.74
C GLU A 144 7.15 -12.61 8.54
N PRO A 145 8.48 -12.71 8.75
CA PRO A 145 9.19 -12.76 10.04
C PRO A 145 9.18 -11.42 10.79
N ASP A 146 9.14 -11.48 12.14
CA ASP A 146 9.20 -10.29 13.00
C ASP A 146 10.64 -9.78 13.12
N THR A 147 11.06 -9.01 12.13
CA THR A 147 12.38 -8.36 12.12
C THR A 147 12.36 -6.92 12.67
N TRP A 148 11.18 -6.36 12.89
CA TRP A 148 11.01 -4.97 13.36
C TRP A 148 10.91 -4.85 14.88
N ARG A 149 10.47 -5.91 15.56
CA ARG A 149 10.49 -6.08 17.03
C ARG A 149 9.80 -4.97 17.83
N GLN A 150 8.64 -4.53 17.36
CA GLN A 150 7.78 -3.63 18.15
C GLN A 150 7.07 -4.40 19.29
N SER A 151 6.61 -3.67 20.29
CA SER A 151 5.87 -4.28 21.40
C SER A 151 4.49 -4.78 20.99
N GLU A 152 3.93 -5.73 21.73
CA GLU A 152 2.54 -6.21 21.51
C GLU A 152 1.54 -5.07 21.69
N GLU A 153 1.77 -4.18 22.64
CA GLU A 153 0.91 -3.03 22.90
C GLU A 153 0.85 -2.12 21.68
N THR A 154 2.00 -1.84 21.02
CA THR A 154 2.07 -1.02 19.81
C THR A 154 1.24 -1.64 18.67
N HIS A 155 1.37 -2.96 18.45
CA HIS A 155 0.58 -3.65 17.44
C HIS A 155 -0.92 -3.66 17.79
N ALA A 156 -1.27 -3.87 19.06
CA ALA A 156 -2.66 -3.90 19.52
C ALA A 156 -3.35 -2.53 19.41
N GLU A 157 -2.61 -1.44 19.58
CA GLU A 157 -3.11 -0.07 19.45
C GLU A 157 -3.27 0.32 17.97
N ASP A 158 -2.25 0.07 17.17
CA ASP A 158 -2.20 0.56 15.79
C ASP A 158 -3.00 -0.29 14.79
N ALA A 159 -3.03 -1.60 14.93
CA ALA A 159 -3.67 -2.47 13.95
C ALA A 159 -5.17 -2.18 13.74
N PRO A 160 -6.00 -1.93 14.77
CA PRO A 160 -7.40 -1.53 14.58
C PRO A 160 -7.54 -0.18 13.88
N ARG A 161 -6.66 0.79 14.18
CA ARG A 161 -6.63 2.10 13.53
C ARG A 161 -6.31 1.96 12.04
N LEU A 162 -5.32 1.14 11.68
CA LEU A 162 -4.93 0.90 10.30
C LEU A 162 -6.01 0.13 9.52
N GLU A 163 -6.71 -0.80 10.15
CA GLU A 163 -7.87 -1.46 9.53
C GLU A 163 -9.01 -0.45 9.29
N SER A 164 -9.26 0.46 10.24
CA SER A 164 -10.24 1.55 10.06
C SER A 164 -9.83 2.49 8.93
N ALA A 165 -8.54 2.81 8.82
CA ALA A 165 -7.99 3.59 7.72
C ALA A 165 -8.18 2.87 6.37
N PHE A 166 -7.89 1.57 6.32
CA PHE A 166 -8.11 0.74 5.14
C PHE A 166 -9.56 0.83 4.67
N ARG A 167 -10.52 0.57 5.54
CA ARG A 167 -11.96 0.62 5.22
C ARG A 167 -12.43 2.01 4.76
N SER A 168 -11.84 3.08 5.27
CA SER A 168 -12.16 4.44 4.86
C SER A 168 -11.63 4.81 3.47
N VAL A 169 -10.54 4.18 3.04
CA VAL A 169 -9.87 4.46 1.75
C VAL A 169 -10.28 3.46 0.68
N PHE A 170 -10.33 2.17 1.03
CA PHE A 170 -10.55 1.09 0.07
C PHE A 170 -12.00 0.62 0.11
N HIS A 171 -12.73 0.95 -0.94
CA HIS A 171 -14.10 0.51 -1.20
C HIS A 171 -14.44 0.78 -2.66
N ARG A 172 -15.45 0.12 -3.20
CA ARG A 172 -16.01 0.43 -4.52
C ARG A 172 -16.57 1.85 -4.57
N ALA A 173 -16.65 2.42 -5.74
CA ALA A 173 -17.33 3.70 -5.93
C ALA A 173 -18.81 3.59 -5.53
N SER A 174 -19.37 4.64 -4.92
CA SER A 174 -20.77 4.67 -4.51
C SER A 174 -21.54 5.79 -5.22
N THR A 175 -22.84 5.58 -5.42
CA THR A 175 -23.75 6.55 -6.06
C THR A 175 -23.79 7.88 -5.32
N SER A 176 -23.64 7.87 -3.99
CA SER A 176 -23.62 9.09 -3.17
C SER A 176 -22.38 9.97 -3.38
N GLU A 177 -21.26 9.33 -3.75
CA GLU A 177 -19.99 10.03 -4.03
C GLU A 177 -19.91 10.53 -5.48
N ASP A 178 -20.69 9.95 -6.39
CA ASP A 178 -20.67 10.24 -7.82
C ASP A 178 -21.85 11.15 -8.28
N ARG A 179 -22.63 11.72 -7.36
CA ARG A 179 -23.78 12.61 -7.70
C ARG A 179 -23.43 13.79 -8.60
N ASP A 180 -22.18 14.24 -8.58
CA ASP A 180 -21.70 15.32 -9.45
C ASP A 180 -21.47 14.88 -10.91
N ARG A 181 -21.72 13.59 -11.25
CA ARG A 181 -21.41 12.98 -12.56
C ARG A 181 -22.62 12.74 -13.46
N ALA A 182 -23.81 13.16 -13.09
CA ALA A 182 -25.06 12.86 -13.80
C ALA A 182 -25.12 13.30 -15.29
N THR A 183 -24.04 13.90 -15.83
CA THR A 183 -23.95 14.41 -17.22
C THR A 183 -22.80 13.82 -18.03
N ALA A 184 -22.03 12.88 -17.50
CA ALA A 184 -20.79 12.43 -18.14
C ALA A 184 -21.04 11.23 -19.08
N SER A 185 -20.75 11.42 -20.37
CA SER A 185 -21.00 10.44 -21.46
C SER A 185 -19.74 9.75 -21.98
N GLU A 186 -18.55 10.04 -21.44
CA GLU A 186 -17.28 9.54 -21.96
C GLU A 186 -16.68 8.43 -21.07
N GLU A 187 -15.93 7.50 -21.69
CA GLU A 187 -15.23 6.40 -21.01
C GLU A 187 -14.26 6.89 -19.93
N ARG A 188 -13.72 8.11 -20.09
CA ARG A 188 -12.87 8.79 -19.09
C ARG A 188 -13.60 9.07 -17.78
N ASP A 189 -14.90 9.13 -17.81
CA ASP A 189 -15.75 9.41 -16.66
C ASP A 189 -16.10 8.15 -15.85
N ARG A 190 -15.71 6.97 -16.33
CA ARG A 190 -15.85 5.70 -15.59
C ARG A 190 -14.68 5.41 -14.65
N GLU A 191 -13.75 6.35 -14.53
CA GLU A 191 -12.63 6.26 -13.59
C GLU A 191 -12.71 7.38 -12.55
N ARG A 192 -12.53 7.01 -11.29
CA ARG A 192 -12.39 7.95 -10.17
C ARG A 192 -11.00 7.87 -9.61
N HIS A 193 -10.25 8.96 -9.66
CA HIS A 193 -8.89 9.04 -9.14
C HIS A 193 -8.85 9.74 -7.78
N ASP A 194 -8.33 9.04 -6.78
CA ASP A 194 -8.06 9.57 -5.45
C ASP A 194 -6.56 9.43 -5.14
N ILE A 195 -5.96 10.43 -4.49
CA ILE A 195 -4.56 10.40 -4.04
C ILE A 195 -4.55 10.27 -2.52
N VAL A 196 -3.70 9.39 -1.99
CA VAL A 196 -3.51 9.21 -0.55
C VAL A 196 -2.03 9.32 -0.23
N VAL A 197 -1.65 10.32 0.57
CA VAL A 197 -0.25 10.55 0.97
C VAL A 197 -0.07 10.08 2.40
N CYS A 198 0.73 9.05 2.61
CA CYS A 198 0.91 8.43 3.92
C CYS A 198 2.31 7.82 4.07
N HIS A 199 2.44 6.66 4.70
CA HIS A 199 3.68 6.09 5.17
C HIS A 199 3.89 4.66 4.66
N ALA A 200 5.11 4.14 4.83
CA ALA A 200 5.49 2.84 4.29
C ALA A 200 4.65 1.69 4.85
N ASN A 201 4.51 1.59 6.18
CA ASN A 201 3.79 0.48 6.80
C ASN A 201 2.29 0.52 6.48
N VAL A 202 1.71 1.73 6.40
CA VAL A 202 0.31 1.92 5.98
C VAL A 202 0.10 1.40 4.56
N ILE A 203 0.96 1.78 3.60
CA ILE A 203 0.85 1.33 2.20
C ILE A 203 1.04 -0.18 2.08
N ARG A 204 2.05 -0.74 2.76
CA ARG A 204 2.33 -2.19 2.79
C ARG A 204 1.11 -2.98 3.27
N TYR A 205 0.54 -2.55 4.39
CA TYR A 205 -0.65 -3.17 4.97
C TYR A 205 -1.85 -3.06 4.02
N PHE A 206 -2.11 -1.86 3.47
CA PHE A 206 -3.21 -1.62 2.56
C PHE A 206 -3.16 -2.49 1.30
N VAL A 207 -1.97 -2.64 0.71
CA VAL A 207 -1.79 -3.47 -0.48
C VAL A 207 -2.12 -4.94 -0.19
N LEU A 208 -1.62 -5.50 0.92
CA LEU A 208 -1.92 -6.89 1.27
C LEU A 208 -3.40 -7.09 1.59
N ARG A 209 -4.01 -6.18 2.34
CA ARG A 209 -5.43 -6.23 2.65
C ARG A 209 -6.29 -6.12 1.38
N ALA A 210 -5.96 -5.19 0.48
CA ALA A 210 -6.67 -5.01 -0.78
C ALA A 210 -6.57 -6.24 -1.69
N LEU A 211 -5.46 -6.96 -1.68
CA LEU A 211 -5.25 -8.19 -2.42
C LEU A 211 -5.72 -9.44 -1.67
N GLN A 212 -6.31 -9.30 -0.49
CA GLN A 212 -6.74 -10.41 0.38
C GLN A 212 -5.61 -11.41 0.66
N LEU A 213 -4.38 -10.92 0.71
CA LEU A 213 -3.19 -11.67 1.10
C LEU A 213 -2.99 -11.61 2.63
N PRO A 214 -2.22 -12.55 3.22
CA PRO A 214 -1.90 -12.51 4.64
C PRO A 214 -1.29 -11.18 5.05
N PRO A 215 -1.95 -10.39 5.92
CA PRO A 215 -1.50 -9.04 6.24
C PRO A 215 -0.21 -9.00 7.06
N ASP A 216 0.17 -10.10 7.73
CA ASP A 216 1.44 -10.27 8.45
C ASP A 216 2.68 -10.27 7.54
N ALA A 217 2.50 -10.45 6.23
CA ALA A 217 3.59 -10.39 5.26
C ALA A 217 4.02 -8.94 4.89
N TRP A 218 3.44 -7.91 5.50
CA TRP A 218 3.63 -6.51 5.09
C TRP A 218 5.09 -6.04 5.11
N LEU A 219 5.92 -6.55 6.02
CA LEU A 219 7.33 -6.16 6.13
C LEU A 219 8.20 -6.73 4.99
N ARG A 220 7.68 -7.67 4.20
CA ARG A 220 8.36 -8.22 3.01
C ARG A 220 8.33 -7.28 1.80
N LEU A 221 7.57 -6.19 1.87
CA LEU A 221 7.46 -5.19 0.79
C LEU A 221 8.38 -4.02 1.06
N GLY A 222 9.27 -3.70 0.09
CA GLY A 222 10.13 -2.51 0.12
C GLY A 222 9.44 -1.33 -0.58
N LEU A 223 9.56 -0.11 -0.01
CA LEU A 223 9.04 1.11 -0.61
C LEU A 223 10.07 2.23 -0.43
N TYR A 224 10.43 2.92 -1.52
CA TYR A 224 11.23 4.14 -1.44
C TYR A 224 10.41 5.34 -0.95
N ASN A 225 11.10 6.36 -0.39
CA ASN A 225 10.46 7.65 -0.11
C ASN A 225 9.92 8.26 -1.41
N ALA A 226 8.78 8.92 -1.33
CA ALA A 226 8.07 9.53 -2.46
C ALA A 226 7.69 8.57 -3.60
N SER A 227 7.76 7.25 -3.36
CA SER A 227 7.29 6.24 -4.32
C SER A 227 5.77 6.24 -4.46
N VAL A 228 5.29 5.77 -5.60
CA VAL A 228 3.88 5.71 -5.96
C VAL A 228 3.42 4.26 -6.09
N THR A 229 2.29 3.95 -5.49
CA THR A 229 1.59 2.67 -5.65
C THR A 229 0.21 2.94 -6.24
N ARG A 230 -0.16 2.23 -7.31
CA ARG A 230 -1.48 2.36 -7.95
C ARG A 230 -2.30 1.12 -7.74
N VAL A 231 -3.48 1.31 -7.17
CA VAL A 231 -4.48 0.25 -6.95
C VAL A 231 -5.76 0.60 -7.68
N GLU A 232 -6.33 -0.37 -8.37
CA GLU A 232 -7.62 -0.25 -9.06
C GLU A 232 -8.66 -1.14 -8.39
N ILE A 233 -9.81 -0.57 -8.09
CA ILE A 233 -10.97 -1.26 -7.52
C ILE A 233 -12.08 -1.19 -8.56
N ARG A 234 -12.45 -2.34 -9.10
CA ARG A 234 -13.48 -2.45 -10.13
C ARG A 234 -14.88 -2.54 -9.53
N PRO A 235 -15.92 -2.23 -10.31
CA PRO A 235 -17.31 -2.34 -9.88
C PRO A 235 -17.71 -3.74 -9.36
N ASP A 236 -17.12 -4.79 -9.92
CA ASP A 236 -17.34 -6.19 -9.53
C ASP A 236 -16.64 -6.60 -8.22
N GLY A 237 -16.00 -5.65 -7.51
CA GLY A 237 -15.24 -5.91 -6.31
C GLY A 237 -13.83 -6.44 -6.56
N GLY A 238 -13.44 -6.62 -7.81
CA GLY A 238 -12.08 -7.03 -8.17
C GLY A 238 -11.06 -5.92 -7.90
N VAL A 239 -9.88 -6.29 -7.39
CA VAL A 239 -8.79 -5.36 -7.12
C VAL A 239 -7.55 -5.75 -7.91
N SER A 240 -6.83 -4.76 -8.41
CA SER A 240 -5.53 -4.95 -9.09
C SER A 240 -4.52 -3.92 -8.62
N VAL A 241 -3.32 -4.35 -8.29
CA VAL A 241 -2.17 -3.46 -8.05
C VAL A 241 -1.40 -3.34 -9.37
N ARG A 242 -1.39 -2.14 -9.97
CA ARG A 242 -0.74 -1.88 -11.26
C ARG A 242 0.74 -1.56 -11.12
N CYS A 243 1.11 -0.90 -10.04
CA CYS A 243 2.50 -0.74 -9.62
C CYS A 243 2.56 -0.68 -8.10
N LEU A 244 3.66 -1.15 -7.54
CA LEU A 244 3.94 -1.12 -6.11
C LEU A 244 5.27 -0.40 -5.89
N GLY A 245 5.23 0.75 -5.20
CA GLY A 245 6.43 1.48 -4.84
C GLY A 245 7.24 1.98 -6.04
N ASP A 246 6.57 2.35 -7.15
CA ASP A 246 7.24 2.92 -8.33
C ASP A 246 7.98 4.20 -7.94
N ALA A 247 9.29 4.19 -8.11
CA ALA A 247 10.22 5.28 -7.89
C ALA A 247 11.01 5.64 -9.16
N GLY A 248 10.58 5.16 -10.34
CA GLY A 248 11.27 5.38 -11.62
C GLY A 248 11.30 6.83 -12.08
N HIS A 249 10.58 7.72 -11.40
CA HIS A 249 10.62 9.17 -11.61
C HIS A 249 11.70 9.89 -10.79
N LEU A 250 12.35 9.17 -9.88
CA LEU A 250 13.46 9.66 -9.07
C LEU A 250 14.79 9.27 -9.71
N SER A 251 15.77 10.17 -9.65
CA SER A 251 17.15 9.84 -10.03
C SER A 251 17.81 8.91 -9.00
N PRO A 252 18.87 8.16 -9.36
CA PRO A 252 19.51 7.21 -8.44
C PRO A 252 19.97 7.83 -7.11
N ASP A 253 20.44 9.08 -7.11
CA ASP A 253 20.86 9.84 -5.94
C ASP A 253 19.68 10.33 -5.07
N GLN A 254 18.47 10.28 -5.59
CA GLN A 254 17.24 10.58 -4.87
C GLN A 254 16.58 9.34 -4.25
N LEU A 255 17.05 8.13 -4.53
CA LEU A 255 16.46 6.93 -3.97
C LEU A 255 16.87 6.76 -2.50
N THR A 256 15.91 6.94 -1.60
CA THR A 256 16.11 6.76 -0.15
C THR A 256 15.01 5.86 0.43
N HIS A 257 15.38 5.11 1.46
CA HIS A 257 14.47 4.28 2.26
C HIS A 257 14.91 4.36 3.72
N ASN A 258 14.00 4.44 4.63
CA ASN A 258 14.27 4.43 6.06
C ASN A 258 13.73 3.13 6.63
#